data_f8a5a8b7f7ed0d589b7fea24f1d6468a
#
_entry.id   f8a5a8b7f7ed0d589b7fea24f1d6468a
#
_cell.length_a   1.000
_cell.length_b   1.000
_cell.length_c   1.000
_cell.angle_alpha   90.00
_cell.angle_beta   90.00
_cell.angle_gamma   90.00
#
_symmetry.space_group_name_H-M   'P 1'
#
loop_
_entity.id
_entity.type
_entity.pdbx_description
1 polymer ?
#
loop_
_entity_poly.entity_id
_entity_poly.type
_entity_poly.pdbx_seq_one_letter_code
_entity_poly.pdbx_strand_id
1 'polypeptide(L)'
;ISKMLNLNIKNSMPRLFHQGFLKLLNVKVILHGTLKTNKPGLLISNHASWIDISILSSLTNICFIAKSEVSGWPIVGFLARLQDTVFIERKINRVIKQKKEILDFLSRGKKLVLFPEGTSSDGNRVLRFKSSLFSIGETEEGKLGGYEFQAVTICYSGLNGLPMSRSQRPNVAWWGNMNLFNHLWNLFSLNGIKVTVTAHEPITNIENRKIMSQIAWRQISFGMGKALSGCPEPVSVKETADSLT
;
A
#
# COMPACT_ATOMS: atom_id res chain seq x y z
N ILE A 1 15.79 -27.42 15.05
CA ILE A 1 16.32 -26.84 13.80
C ILE A 1 15.23 -26.86 12.70
N SER A 2 14.50 -27.95 12.48
CA SER A 2 13.45 -28.07 11.44
C SER A 2 12.26 -27.10 11.63
N LYS A 3 11.82 -26.83 12.87
CA LYS A 3 10.75 -25.85 13.16
C LYS A 3 11.15 -24.39 12.93
N MET A 4 12.43 -24.02 13.18
CA MET A 4 12.94 -22.66 12.90
C MET A 4 13.11 -22.41 11.39
N LEU A 5 13.57 -23.41 10.64
CA LEU A 5 13.67 -23.34 9.18
C LEU A 5 12.29 -23.20 8.51
N ASN A 6 11.27 -23.93 8.97
CA ASN A 6 9.91 -23.82 8.46
C ASN A 6 9.26 -22.44 8.72
N LEU A 7 9.52 -21.80 9.86
CA LEU A 7 9.01 -20.46 10.16
C LEU A 7 9.63 -19.39 9.24
N ASN A 8 10.95 -19.48 8.99
CA ASN A 8 11.62 -18.53 8.10
C ASN A 8 11.19 -18.69 6.64
N ILE A 9 11.03 -19.92 6.16
CA ILE A 9 10.56 -20.18 4.79
C ILE A 9 9.13 -19.68 4.61
N LYS A 10 8.23 -19.99 5.55
CA LYS A 10 6.82 -19.57 5.49
C LYS A 10 6.64 -18.04 5.44
N ASN A 11 7.48 -17.31 6.17
CA ASN A 11 7.44 -15.83 6.17
C ASN A 11 8.10 -15.21 4.93
N SER A 12 9.04 -15.91 4.27
CA SER A 12 9.76 -15.40 3.11
C SER A 12 9.10 -15.77 1.78
N MET A 13 8.31 -16.84 1.74
CA MET A 13 7.67 -17.35 0.51
C MET A 13 6.79 -16.30 -0.20
N PRO A 14 5.90 -15.55 0.48
CA PRO A 14 5.09 -14.55 -0.19
C PRO A 14 5.95 -13.48 -0.86
N ARG A 15 6.99 -13.00 -0.17
CA ARG A 15 7.91 -11.99 -0.71
C ARG A 15 8.64 -12.49 -1.96
N LEU A 16 9.19 -13.70 -1.93
CA LEU A 16 9.88 -14.32 -3.06
C LEU A 16 8.93 -14.52 -4.25
N PHE A 17 7.70 -14.96 -3.98
CA PHE A 17 6.66 -15.08 -5.01
C PHE A 17 6.41 -13.75 -5.72
N HIS A 18 6.19 -12.67 -4.95
CA HIS A 18 5.93 -11.34 -5.52
C HIS A 18 7.13 -10.77 -6.26
N GLN A 19 8.36 -11.03 -5.79
CA GLN A 19 9.59 -10.67 -6.51
C GLN A 19 9.67 -11.40 -7.85
N GLY A 20 9.41 -12.71 -7.89
CA GLY A 20 9.37 -13.51 -9.10
C GLY A 20 8.28 -13.05 -10.07
N PHE A 21 7.09 -12.75 -9.56
CA PHE A 21 5.96 -12.25 -10.33
C PHE A 21 6.25 -10.88 -10.98
N LEU A 22 6.82 -9.93 -10.22
CA LEU A 22 7.24 -8.63 -10.76
C LEU A 22 8.35 -8.77 -11.80
N LYS A 23 9.29 -9.70 -11.60
CA LYS A 23 10.32 -10.02 -12.59
C LYS A 23 9.71 -10.57 -13.88
N LEU A 24 8.69 -11.45 -13.78
CA LEU A 24 7.96 -11.98 -14.93
C LEU A 24 7.25 -10.86 -15.72
N LEU A 25 6.68 -9.86 -15.05
CA LEU A 25 6.07 -8.68 -15.65
C LEU A 25 7.10 -7.62 -16.09
N ASN A 26 8.40 -7.88 -15.96
CA ASN A 26 9.49 -6.93 -16.21
C ASN A 26 9.30 -5.58 -15.46
N VAL A 27 8.85 -5.67 -14.19
CA VAL A 27 8.65 -4.51 -13.31
C VAL A 27 9.86 -4.33 -12.41
N LYS A 28 10.54 -3.19 -12.53
CA LYS A 28 11.65 -2.78 -11.67
C LYS A 28 11.14 -1.85 -10.58
N VAL A 29 11.27 -2.26 -9.32
CA VAL A 29 10.91 -1.46 -8.15
C VAL A 29 12.16 -0.78 -7.58
N ILE A 30 12.08 0.54 -7.38
CA ILE A 30 13.12 1.35 -6.74
C ILE A 30 12.54 1.92 -5.45
N LEU A 31 13.14 1.58 -4.31
CA LEU A 31 12.74 2.07 -3.00
C LEU A 31 13.63 3.25 -2.59
N HIS A 32 13.01 4.36 -2.24
CA HIS A 32 13.63 5.50 -1.58
C HIS A 32 13.14 5.59 -0.13
N GLY A 33 14.05 5.91 0.78
CA GLY A 33 13.78 5.89 2.22
C GLY A 33 13.79 4.48 2.80
N THR A 34 13.35 4.35 4.05
CA THR A 34 13.38 3.08 4.81
C THR A 34 11.98 2.71 5.28
N LEU A 35 11.52 1.54 4.87
CA LEU A 35 10.28 0.97 5.43
C LEU A 35 10.53 0.57 6.89
N LYS A 36 9.82 1.19 7.80
CA LYS A 36 9.86 0.83 9.22
C LYS A 36 9.04 -0.45 9.42
N THR A 37 9.70 -1.54 9.77
CA THR A 37 9.08 -2.86 9.86
C THR A 37 9.18 -3.51 11.23
N ASN A 38 9.89 -2.86 12.16
CA ASN A 38 10.23 -3.41 13.46
C ASN A 38 9.08 -3.37 14.49
N LYS A 39 8.05 -2.55 14.24
CA LYS A 39 6.88 -2.42 15.09
C LYS A 39 5.60 -2.71 14.32
N PRO A 40 4.56 -3.27 14.97
CA PRO A 40 3.26 -3.41 14.33
C PRO A 40 2.70 -2.05 13.94
N GLY A 41 1.97 -1.97 12.84
CA GLY A 41 1.45 -0.69 12.40
C GLY A 41 0.79 -0.71 11.04
N LEU A 42 0.48 0.48 10.54
CA LEU A 42 -0.17 0.69 9.26
C LEU A 42 0.78 1.38 8.28
N LEU A 43 0.99 0.76 7.12
CA LEU A 43 1.53 1.41 5.94
C LEU A 43 0.36 2.01 5.16
N ILE A 44 0.39 3.30 4.97
CA ILE A 44 -0.66 4.06 4.28
C ILE A 44 -0.14 4.37 2.88
N SER A 45 -0.84 3.93 1.83
CA SER A 45 -0.36 4.12 0.46
C SER A 45 -1.46 4.61 -0.46
N ASN A 46 -1.08 5.33 -1.53
CA ASN A 46 -1.95 5.54 -2.68
C ASN A 46 -2.14 4.23 -3.44
N HIS A 47 -3.18 4.18 -4.28
CA HIS A 47 -3.55 2.98 -5.02
C HIS A 47 -3.86 3.30 -6.48
N ALA A 48 -3.15 2.67 -7.39
CA ALA A 48 -3.35 2.86 -8.83
C ALA A 48 -3.61 1.53 -9.56
N SER A 49 -3.09 0.41 -9.05
CA SER A 49 -3.21 -0.88 -9.74
C SER A 49 -3.20 -2.04 -8.74
N TRP A 50 -3.80 -3.16 -9.10
CA TRP A 50 -3.73 -4.39 -8.30
C TRP A 50 -2.29 -4.88 -8.12
N ILE A 51 -1.36 -4.55 -9.03
CA ILE A 51 0.07 -4.88 -8.87
C ILE A 51 0.75 -4.10 -7.75
N ASP A 52 0.14 -3.03 -7.19
CA ASP A 52 0.64 -2.34 -5.99
C ASP A 52 0.80 -3.30 -4.82
N ILE A 53 -0.08 -4.31 -4.74
CA ILE A 53 0.00 -5.40 -3.76
C ILE A 53 1.33 -6.13 -3.92
N SER A 54 1.66 -6.55 -5.15
CA SER A 54 2.92 -7.25 -5.44
C SER A 54 4.14 -6.36 -5.22
N ILE A 55 4.05 -5.07 -5.55
CA ILE A 55 5.13 -4.10 -5.35
C ILE A 55 5.46 -3.98 -3.86
N LEU A 56 4.49 -3.69 -3.01
CA LEU A 56 4.72 -3.54 -1.58
C LEU A 56 5.16 -4.85 -0.92
N SER A 57 4.57 -5.98 -1.33
CA SER A 57 4.90 -7.31 -0.80
C SER A 57 6.31 -7.79 -1.20
N SER A 58 6.82 -7.33 -2.33
CA SER A 58 8.20 -7.63 -2.74
C SER A 58 9.24 -6.94 -1.86
N LEU A 59 8.87 -5.84 -1.21
CA LEU A 59 9.76 -5.03 -0.38
C LEU A 59 9.80 -5.51 1.07
N THR A 60 8.65 -5.92 1.62
CA THR A 60 8.54 -6.29 3.04
C THR A 60 7.36 -7.24 3.30
N ASN A 61 7.40 -7.92 4.44
CA ASN A 61 6.33 -8.81 4.88
C ASN A 61 5.18 -7.97 5.46
N ILE A 62 4.07 -7.94 4.75
CA ILE A 62 2.88 -7.15 5.06
C ILE A 62 1.61 -7.94 4.78
N CYS A 63 0.54 -7.55 5.44
CA CYS A 63 -0.81 -8.03 5.16
C CYS A 63 -1.64 -6.87 4.59
N PHE A 64 -2.68 -7.17 3.84
CA PHE A 64 -3.54 -6.16 3.25
C PHE A 64 -4.92 -6.15 3.89
N ILE A 65 -5.59 -5.02 3.76
CA ILE A 65 -7.01 -4.89 4.06
C ILE A 65 -7.72 -4.75 2.72
N ALA A 66 -8.54 -5.72 2.36
CA ALA A 66 -9.27 -5.77 1.10
C ALA A 66 -10.79 -5.91 1.33
N LYS A 67 -11.57 -5.56 0.31
CA LYS A 67 -13.01 -5.84 0.31
C LYS A 67 -13.23 -7.35 0.19
N SER A 68 -14.28 -7.87 0.84
CA SER A 68 -14.65 -9.30 0.81
C SER A 68 -14.87 -9.82 -0.60
N GLU A 69 -15.39 -9.01 -1.51
CA GLU A 69 -15.65 -9.39 -2.91
C GLU A 69 -14.35 -9.78 -3.64
N VAL A 70 -13.22 -9.19 -3.27
CA VAL A 70 -11.90 -9.49 -3.84
C VAL A 70 -11.48 -10.94 -3.55
N SER A 71 -11.96 -11.53 -2.45
CA SER A 71 -11.66 -12.93 -2.12
C SER A 71 -12.14 -13.94 -3.16
N GLY A 72 -13.17 -13.60 -3.92
CA GLY A 72 -13.75 -14.42 -5.00
C GLY A 72 -13.03 -14.26 -6.35
N TRP A 73 -12.09 -13.33 -6.50
CA TRP A 73 -11.40 -13.14 -7.78
C TRP A 73 -10.32 -14.19 -7.97
N PRO A 74 -10.26 -14.86 -9.16
CA PRO A 74 -9.43 -16.06 -9.34
C PRO A 74 -7.96 -15.87 -9.00
N ILE A 75 -7.31 -14.81 -9.48
CA ILE A 75 -5.87 -14.56 -9.27
C ILE A 75 -5.65 -13.70 -8.04
N VAL A 76 -6.33 -12.56 -7.96
CA VAL A 76 -6.14 -11.57 -6.88
C VAL A 76 -6.59 -12.12 -5.53
N GLY A 77 -7.71 -12.86 -5.49
CA GLY A 77 -8.19 -13.51 -4.26
C GLY A 77 -7.27 -14.63 -3.77
N PHE A 78 -6.62 -15.37 -4.68
CA PHE A 78 -5.61 -16.36 -4.32
C PHE A 78 -4.38 -15.69 -3.72
N LEU A 79 -3.84 -14.65 -4.37
CA LEU A 79 -2.69 -13.88 -3.89
C LEU A 79 -2.97 -13.22 -2.54
N ALA A 80 -4.17 -12.65 -2.39
CA ALA A 80 -4.60 -12.03 -1.15
C ALA A 80 -4.65 -13.04 0.01
N ARG A 81 -5.11 -14.28 -0.24
CA ARG A 81 -5.11 -15.35 0.78
C ARG A 81 -3.71 -15.81 1.16
N LEU A 82 -2.79 -15.88 0.21
CA LEU A 82 -1.38 -16.23 0.49
C LEU A 82 -0.70 -15.23 1.43
N GLN A 83 -1.20 -14.00 1.50
CA GLN A 83 -0.65 -12.91 2.30
C GLN A 83 -1.41 -12.63 3.59
N ASP A 84 -2.22 -13.56 4.07
CA ASP A 84 -3.05 -13.34 5.27
C ASP A 84 -3.87 -12.03 5.16
N THR A 85 -4.43 -11.72 3.98
CA THR A 85 -5.23 -10.50 3.77
C THR A 85 -6.48 -10.53 4.62
N VAL A 86 -6.74 -9.43 5.33
CA VAL A 86 -7.97 -9.23 6.11
C VAL A 86 -9.06 -8.77 5.16
N PHE A 87 -10.09 -9.59 4.97
CA PHE A 87 -11.22 -9.25 4.13
C PHE A 87 -12.32 -8.57 4.93
N ILE A 88 -12.66 -7.34 4.55
CA ILE A 88 -13.69 -6.55 5.23
C ILE A 88 -14.95 -6.39 4.36
N GLU A 89 -16.12 -6.60 4.97
CA GLU A 89 -17.41 -6.29 4.39
C GLU A 89 -17.83 -4.87 4.82
N ARG A 90 -18.34 -4.06 3.89
CA ARG A 90 -18.82 -2.70 4.17
C ARG A 90 -20.23 -2.69 4.80
N LYS A 91 -20.49 -3.59 5.75
CA LYS A 91 -21.77 -3.65 6.48
C LYS A 91 -21.61 -3.07 7.88
N ILE A 92 -22.50 -2.16 8.27
CA ILE A 92 -22.46 -1.45 9.56
C ILE A 92 -22.39 -2.43 10.75
N ASN A 93 -23.13 -3.52 10.70
CA ASN A 93 -23.19 -4.55 11.75
C ASN A 93 -21.90 -5.37 11.90
N ARG A 94 -20.93 -5.25 10.98
CA ARG A 94 -19.66 -6.00 11.01
C ARG A 94 -18.44 -5.14 11.35
N VAL A 95 -18.61 -3.82 11.46
CA VAL A 95 -17.51 -2.88 11.73
C VAL A 95 -16.75 -3.25 13.01
N ILE A 96 -17.45 -3.56 14.10
CA ILE A 96 -16.84 -3.91 15.39
C ILE A 96 -16.02 -5.21 15.26
N LYS A 97 -16.57 -6.25 14.62
CA LYS A 97 -15.88 -7.53 14.42
C LYS A 97 -14.61 -7.34 13.58
N GLN A 98 -14.72 -6.58 12.49
CA GLN A 98 -13.59 -6.30 11.60
C GLN A 98 -12.50 -5.49 12.28
N LYS A 99 -12.88 -4.49 13.09
CA LYS A 99 -11.92 -3.73 13.91
C LYS A 99 -11.17 -4.66 14.86
N LYS A 100 -11.86 -5.60 15.51
CA LYS A 100 -11.24 -6.60 16.39
C LYS A 100 -10.26 -7.51 15.64
N GLU A 101 -10.63 -7.99 14.45
CA GLU A 101 -9.74 -8.80 13.60
C GLU A 101 -8.46 -8.03 13.23
N ILE A 102 -8.58 -6.76 12.84
CA ILE A 102 -7.44 -5.92 12.49
C ILE A 102 -6.54 -5.66 13.70
N LEU A 103 -7.13 -5.35 14.86
CA LEU A 103 -6.38 -5.18 16.10
C LEU A 103 -5.66 -6.45 16.53
N ASP A 104 -6.26 -7.63 16.30
CA ASP A 104 -5.63 -8.93 16.53
C ASP A 104 -4.41 -9.14 15.60
N PHE A 105 -4.50 -8.77 14.32
CA PHE A 105 -3.35 -8.78 13.42
C PHE A 105 -2.21 -7.86 13.89
N LEU A 106 -2.55 -6.65 14.31
CA LEU A 106 -1.57 -5.69 14.83
C LEU A 106 -0.94 -6.17 16.14
N SER A 107 -1.72 -6.78 17.06
CA SER A 107 -1.20 -7.33 18.32
C SER A 107 -0.23 -8.50 18.12
N ARG A 108 -0.35 -9.24 17.00
CA ARG A 108 0.59 -10.28 16.58
C ARG A 108 1.87 -9.73 15.93
N GLY A 109 2.11 -8.43 15.99
CA GLY A 109 3.30 -7.79 15.42
C GLY A 109 3.27 -7.62 13.90
N LYS A 110 2.12 -7.84 13.25
CA LYS A 110 2.00 -7.72 11.79
C LYS A 110 1.84 -6.25 11.38
N LYS A 111 2.29 -5.93 10.15
CA LYS A 111 2.01 -4.67 9.48
C LYS A 111 0.91 -4.84 8.46
N LEU A 112 -0.01 -3.90 8.46
CA LEU A 112 -1.13 -3.85 7.54
C LEU A 112 -0.96 -2.71 6.55
N VAL A 113 -1.35 -2.93 5.31
CA VAL A 113 -1.42 -1.88 4.28
C VAL A 113 -2.84 -1.38 4.16
N LEU A 114 -2.98 -0.06 4.23
CA LEU A 114 -4.22 0.65 4.02
C LEU A 114 -4.14 1.50 2.76
N PHE A 115 -5.09 1.30 1.84
CA PHE A 115 -5.32 2.17 0.68
C PHE A 115 -6.53 3.08 0.96
N PRO A 116 -6.31 4.26 1.57
CA PRO A 116 -7.41 5.06 2.08
C PRO A 116 -8.19 5.82 1.00
N GLU A 117 -7.77 5.76 -0.25
CA GLU A 117 -8.55 6.20 -1.41
C GLU A 117 -9.84 5.38 -1.55
N GLY A 118 -9.82 4.10 -1.14
CA GLY A 118 -10.95 3.18 -1.21
C GLY A 118 -11.32 2.76 -2.63
N THR A 119 -10.53 3.14 -3.61
CA THR A 119 -10.57 2.76 -5.02
C THR A 119 -9.19 3.01 -5.62
N SER A 120 -8.91 2.46 -6.80
CA SER A 120 -7.70 2.76 -7.56
C SER A 120 -7.88 3.99 -8.45
N SER A 121 -6.81 4.74 -8.65
CA SER A 121 -6.72 5.92 -9.54
C SER A 121 -6.11 5.55 -10.89
N ASP A 122 -6.09 6.52 -11.80
CA ASP A 122 -5.43 6.42 -13.11
C ASP A 122 -3.87 6.48 -13.04
N GLY A 123 -3.31 6.51 -11.85
CA GLY A 123 -1.86 6.61 -11.61
C GLY A 123 -1.26 8.01 -11.78
N ASN A 124 -2.04 9.01 -12.17
CA ASN A 124 -1.56 10.37 -12.38
C ASN A 124 -1.71 11.29 -11.17
N ARG A 125 -2.47 10.89 -10.18
CA ARG A 125 -2.80 11.69 -8.99
C ARG A 125 -3.13 10.80 -7.80
N VAL A 126 -2.99 11.35 -6.62
CA VAL A 126 -3.46 10.76 -5.37
C VAL A 126 -4.88 11.26 -5.11
N LEU A 127 -5.83 10.34 -4.99
CA LEU A 127 -7.21 10.69 -4.66
C LEU A 127 -7.32 11.10 -3.19
N ARG A 128 -8.39 11.83 -2.84
CA ARG A 128 -8.62 12.22 -1.45
C ARG A 128 -8.83 11.01 -0.56
N PHE A 129 -8.17 11.01 0.59
CA PHE A 129 -8.26 9.94 1.57
C PHE A 129 -9.57 9.99 2.35
N LYS A 130 -10.19 8.84 2.54
CA LYS A 130 -11.39 8.68 3.37
C LYS A 130 -10.96 8.53 4.84
N SER A 131 -11.11 9.60 5.61
CA SER A 131 -10.70 9.61 7.03
C SER A 131 -11.39 8.50 7.86
N SER A 132 -12.58 8.04 7.45
CA SER A 132 -13.27 6.92 8.09
C SER A 132 -12.47 5.60 8.04
N LEU A 133 -11.61 5.39 7.04
CA LEU A 133 -10.79 4.19 6.94
C LEU A 133 -9.65 4.17 7.97
N PHE A 134 -9.30 5.30 8.53
CA PHE A 134 -8.29 5.40 9.58
C PHE A 134 -8.82 5.05 10.99
N SER A 135 -10.14 4.88 11.14
CA SER A 135 -10.73 4.39 12.40
C SER A 135 -10.25 3.01 12.81
N ILE A 136 -9.64 2.27 11.89
CA ILE A 136 -8.99 0.98 12.12
C ILE A 136 -7.87 1.08 13.16
N GLY A 137 -7.14 2.19 13.21
CA GLY A 137 -6.06 2.43 14.15
C GLY A 137 -6.52 3.09 15.47
N GLU A 138 -7.80 3.43 15.62
CA GLU A 138 -8.33 4.05 16.83
C GLU A 138 -8.59 3.01 17.91
N THR A 139 -8.16 3.31 19.14
CA THR A 139 -8.55 2.58 20.36
C THR A 139 -10.03 2.80 20.69
N GLU A 140 -10.55 2.11 21.70
CA GLU A 140 -11.92 2.35 22.20
C GLU A 140 -12.12 3.78 22.70
N GLU A 141 -11.05 4.43 23.17
CA GLU A 141 -11.05 5.84 23.61
C GLU A 141 -10.96 6.84 22.44
N GLY A 142 -10.96 6.37 21.16
CA GLY A 142 -10.87 7.22 19.96
C GLY A 142 -9.47 7.77 19.69
N LYS A 143 -8.46 7.37 20.48
CA LYS A 143 -7.05 7.72 20.26
C LYS A 143 -6.42 6.71 19.30
N LEU A 144 -5.47 7.17 18.49
CA LEU A 144 -4.66 6.26 17.69
C LEU A 144 -3.72 5.50 18.64
N GLY A 145 -3.92 4.18 18.74
CA GLY A 145 -3.12 3.31 19.64
C GLY A 145 -1.64 3.33 19.28
N GLY A 146 -0.78 2.82 20.18
CA GLY A 146 0.69 2.82 20.08
C GLY A 146 1.30 2.07 18.89
N TYR A 147 0.62 2.10 17.75
CA TYR A 147 1.05 1.52 16.47
C TYR A 147 1.88 2.52 15.67
N GLU A 148 2.73 2.00 14.81
CA GLU A 148 3.53 2.82 13.90
C GLU A 148 2.73 3.10 12.61
N PHE A 149 2.70 4.36 12.20
CA PHE A 149 2.04 4.80 10.97
C PHE A 149 3.08 5.39 10.02
N GLN A 150 3.14 4.86 8.81
CA GLN A 150 4.08 5.34 7.80
C GLN A 150 3.38 5.49 6.45
N ALA A 151 3.54 6.66 5.84
CA ALA A 151 3.08 6.92 4.49
C ALA A 151 4.07 6.34 3.46
N VAL A 152 3.55 5.76 2.39
CA VAL A 152 4.32 5.18 1.30
C VAL A 152 3.72 5.62 -0.02
N THR A 153 4.51 6.27 -0.86
CA THR A 153 4.11 6.64 -2.22
C THR A 153 4.48 5.56 -3.21
N ILE A 154 3.56 5.17 -4.07
CA ILE A 154 3.81 4.32 -5.25
C ILE A 154 3.61 5.17 -6.50
N CYS A 155 4.64 5.28 -7.34
CA CYS A 155 4.59 6.01 -8.59
C CYS A 155 5.10 5.16 -9.74
N TYR A 156 4.28 4.97 -10.77
CA TYR A 156 4.70 4.38 -12.05
C TYR A 156 5.47 5.45 -12.83
N SER A 157 6.80 5.42 -12.68
CA SER A 157 7.69 6.53 -13.07
C SER A 157 8.35 6.33 -14.43
N GLY A 158 8.40 5.10 -14.95
CA GLY A 158 9.07 4.86 -16.23
C GLY A 158 8.53 3.67 -17.00
N LEU A 159 8.72 3.71 -18.32
CA LEU A 159 8.40 2.64 -19.26
C LEU A 159 9.50 2.57 -20.32
N ASN A 160 10.00 1.38 -20.61
CA ASN A 160 11.06 1.14 -21.61
C ASN A 160 12.33 2.01 -21.40
N GLY A 161 12.70 2.23 -20.13
CA GLY A 161 13.87 3.05 -19.76
C GLY A 161 13.65 4.56 -19.80
N LEU A 162 12.50 5.04 -20.28
CA LEU A 162 12.14 6.46 -20.36
C LEU A 162 11.17 6.86 -19.24
N PRO A 163 11.10 8.14 -18.85
CA PRO A 163 10.06 8.64 -17.96
C PRO A 163 8.66 8.35 -18.53
N MET A 164 7.78 7.80 -17.70
CA MET A 164 6.41 7.49 -18.11
C MET A 164 5.57 8.76 -18.21
N SER A 165 4.98 9.02 -19.36
CA SER A 165 4.12 10.17 -19.59
C SER A 165 2.77 10.03 -18.87
N ARG A 166 2.05 11.15 -18.74
CA ARG A 166 0.70 11.19 -18.17
C ARG A 166 -0.29 10.29 -18.93
N SER A 167 -0.17 10.18 -20.26
CA SER A 167 -1.02 9.34 -21.09
C SER A 167 -0.68 7.84 -21.03
N GLN A 168 0.53 7.48 -20.62
CA GLN A 168 0.96 6.09 -20.50
C GLN A 168 0.59 5.45 -19.16
N ARG A 169 0.54 6.23 -18.06
CA ARG A 169 0.25 5.67 -16.72
C ARG A 169 -1.08 4.92 -16.63
N PRO A 170 -2.18 5.39 -17.25
CA PRO A 170 -3.43 4.63 -17.25
C PRO A 170 -3.34 3.22 -17.84
N ASN A 171 -2.32 2.92 -18.67
CA ASN A 171 -2.11 1.57 -19.23
C ASN A 171 -1.57 0.58 -18.17
N VAL A 172 -0.89 1.08 -17.13
CA VAL A 172 -0.39 0.27 -16.01
C VAL A 172 -1.35 0.30 -14.82
N ALA A 173 -2.10 1.40 -14.69
CA ALA A 173 -3.13 1.54 -13.67
C ALA A 173 -4.33 0.63 -13.97
N TRP A 174 -4.98 0.15 -12.92
CA TRP A 174 -6.21 -0.63 -13.03
C TRP A 174 -7.34 0.07 -12.28
N TRP A 175 -8.18 0.77 -13.00
CA TRP A 175 -9.19 1.66 -12.48
C TRP A 175 -10.51 1.58 -13.23
N GLY A 176 -11.58 2.06 -12.63
CA GLY A 176 -12.92 2.00 -13.22
C GLY A 176 -13.41 0.55 -13.38
N ASN A 177 -13.97 0.24 -14.54
CA ASN A 177 -14.56 -1.05 -14.87
C ASN A 177 -13.66 -1.93 -15.76
N MET A 178 -12.33 -1.78 -15.64
CA MET A 178 -11.39 -2.57 -16.44
C MET A 178 -11.49 -4.06 -16.15
N ASN A 179 -11.49 -4.88 -17.22
CA ASN A 179 -11.42 -6.33 -17.09
C ASN A 179 -10.00 -6.75 -16.66
N LEU A 180 -9.92 -7.60 -15.62
CA LEU A 180 -8.65 -8.05 -15.05
C LEU A 180 -7.77 -8.80 -16.04
N PHE A 181 -8.35 -9.70 -16.84
CA PHE A 181 -7.59 -10.51 -17.80
C PHE A 181 -7.03 -9.67 -18.93
N ASN A 182 -7.83 -8.74 -19.48
CA ASN A 182 -7.38 -7.84 -20.53
C ASN A 182 -6.26 -6.92 -20.00
N HIS A 183 -6.40 -6.44 -18.76
CA HIS A 183 -5.36 -5.62 -18.13
C HIS A 183 -4.08 -6.42 -17.88
N LEU A 184 -4.18 -7.65 -17.39
CA LEU A 184 -3.03 -8.53 -17.20
C LEU A 184 -2.29 -8.79 -18.52
N TRP A 185 -3.04 -9.09 -19.59
CA TRP A 185 -2.48 -9.27 -20.94
C TRP A 185 -1.77 -8.01 -21.45
N ASN A 186 -2.38 -6.86 -21.21
CA ASN A 186 -1.76 -5.57 -21.54
C ASN A 186 -0.46 -5.36 -20.76
N LEU A 187 -0.42 -5.69 -19.46
CA LEU A 187 0.81 -5.59 -18.65
C LEU A 187 1.94 -6.46 -19.20
N PHE A 188 1.64 -7.68 -19.68
CA PHE A 188 2.63 -8.54 -20.32
C PHE A 188 3.17 -7.97 -21.63
N SER A 189 2.38 -7.16 -22.36
CA SER A 189 2.81 -6.48 -23.57
C SER A 189 3.70 -5.25 -23.32
N LEU A 190 3.64 -4.69 -22.10
CA LEU A 190 4.49 -3.59 -21.71
C LEU A 190 5.89 -4.12 -21.34
N ASN A 191 6.91 -3.44 -21.79
CA ASN A 191 8.29 -3.84 -21.50
C ASN A 191 8.98 -2.81 -20.61
N GLY A 192 9.57 -3.28 -19.49
CA GLY A 192 10.41 -2.44 -18.63
C GLY A 192 9.65 -1.36 -17.85
N ILE A 193 8.65 -1.75 -17.07
CA ILE A 193 7.93 -0.84 -16.16
C ILE A 193 8.84 -0.50 -14.97
N LYS A 194 9.07 0.80 -14.73
CA LYS A 194 9.78 1.30 -13.55
C LYS A 194 8.79 1.88 -12.54
N VAL A 195 8.89 1.42 -11.30
CA VAL A 195 8.07 1.90 -10.18
C VAL A 195 8.98 2.51 -9.12
N THR A 196 8.72 3.75 -8.77
CA THR A 196 9.37 4.43 -7.66
C THR A 196 8.47 4.32 -6.44
N VAL A 197 9.00 3.74 -5.36
CA VAL A 197 8.34 3.65 -4.06
C VAL A 197 9.11 4.56 -3.11
N THR A 198 8.40 5.49 -2.46
CA THR A 198 8.99 6.38 -1.45
C THR A 198 8.40 6.07 -0.09
N ALA A 199 9.22 5.59 0.83
CA ALA A 199 8.87 5.43 2.23
C ALA A 199 9.15 6.76 2.96
N HIS A 200 8.10 7.43 3.42
CA HIS A 200 8.19 8.69 4.16
C HIS A 200 8.54 8.44 5.63
N GLU A 201 8.91 9.52 6.34
CA GLU A 201 9.11 9.42 7.78
C GLU A 201 7.81 9.00 8.49
N PRO A 202 7.92 8.23 9.58
CA PRO A 202 6.77 7.81 10.37
C PRO A 202 5.96 9.01 10.86
N ILE A 203 4.66 8.83 10.82
CA ILE A 203 3.73 9.84 11.32
C ILE A 203 3.57 9.64 12.82
N THR A 204 3.98 10.62 13.61
CA THR A 204 3.97 10.58 15.09
C THR A 204 3.09 11.70 15.66
N ASN A 205 2.72 11.57 16.92
CA ASN A 205 1.99 12.59 17.70
C ASN A 205 0.65 13.02 17.08
N ILE A 206 -0.16 12.05 16.69
CA ILE A 206 -1.43 12.32 16.04
C ILE A 206 -2.59 12.06 16.98
N GLU A 207 -3.37 13.10 17.21
CA GLU A 207 -4.50 13.08 18.12
C GLU A 207 -5.75 12.42 17.54
N ASN A 208 -5.96 12.51 16.21
CA ASN A 208 -7.17 12.00 15.59
C ASN A 208 -6.97 11.58 14.12
N ARG A 209 -7.90 10.74 13.65
CA ARG A 209 -7.89 10.17 12.29
C ARG A 209 -7.99 11.18 11.16
N LYS A 210 -8.61 12.36 11.39
CA LYS A 210 -8.77 13.38 10.33
C LYS A 210 -7.42 14.03 10.03
N ILE A 211 -6.70 14.43 11.07
CA ILE A 211 -5.34 15.00 10.97
C ILE A 211 -4.41 13.98 10.33
N MET A 212 -4.43 12.73 10.79
CA MET A 212 -3.62 11.64 10.21
C MET A 212 -3.89 11.46 8.72
N SER A 213 -5.16 11.43 8.32
CA SER A 213 -5.56 11.31 6.92
C SER A 213 -4.99 12.45 6.06
N GLN A 214 -4.99 13.68 6.58
CA GLN A 214 -4.46 14.85 5.88
C GLN A 214 -2.94 14.82 5.76
N ILE A 215 -2.22 14.49 6.85
CA ILE A 215 -0.76 14.38 6.83
C ILE A 215 -0.31 13.29 5.86
N ALA A 216 -0.89 12.10 5.97
CA ALA A 216 -0.56 10.99 5.07
C ALA A 216 -0.84 11.36 3.60
N TRP A 217 -1.98 12.01 3.32
CA TRP A 217 -2.31 12.45 1.97
C TRP A 217 -1.30 13.48 1.43
N ARG A 218 -0.88 14.46 2.25
CA ARG A 218 0.12 15.46 1.87
C ARG A 218 1.47 14.83 1.58
N GLN A 219 1.98 13.96 2.46
CA GLN A 219 3.25 13.26 2.27
C GLN A 219 3.23 12.45 0.95
N ILE A 220 2.18 11.67 0.71
CA ILE A 220 2.06 10.82 -0.48
C ILE A 220 1.91 11.67 -1.75
N SER A 221 1.09 12.73 -1.71
CA SER A 221 0.92 13.64 -2.85
C SER A 221 2.22 14.36 -3.21
N PHE A 222 2.98 14.78 -2.20
CA PHE A 222 4.29 15.39 -2.41
C PHE A 222 5.31 14.39 -2.98
N GLY A 223 5.37 13.17 -2.43
CA GLY A 223 6.21 12.08 -2.95
C GLY A 223 5.86 11.73 -4.40
N MET A 224 4.56 11.70 -4.75
CA MET A 224 4.10 11.51 -6.12
C MET A 224 4.61 12.63 -7.03
N GLY A 225 4.44 13.90 -6.63
CA GLY A 225 4.92 15.06 -7.40
C GLY A 225 6.42 14.99 -7.66
N LYS A 226 7.21 14.66 -6.64
CA LYS A 226 8.67 14.48 -6.80
C LYS A 226 9.03 13.33 -7.72
N ALA A 227 8.41 12.17 -7.56
CA ALA A 227 8.68 11.01 -8.41
C ALA A 227 8.32 11.29 -9.88
N LEU A 228 7.29 12.09 -10.13
CA LEU A 228 6.87 12.50 -11.48
C LEU A 228 7.77 13.56 -12.10
N SER A 229 8.39 14.42 -11.29
CA SER A 229 9.36 15.43 -11.78
C SER A 229 10.74 14.85 -12.05
N GLY A 230 10.96 13.56 -11.81
CA GLY A 230 12.27 12.91 -11.97
C GLY A 230 13.26 13.20 -10.84
N CYS A 231 12.83 13.84 -9.75
CA CYS A 231 13.63 14.13 -8.58
C CYS A 231 13.19 13.29 -7.37
N PRO A 232 13.62 12.03 -7.27
CA PRO A 232 13.12 11.07 -6.27
C PRO A 232 13.85 11.11 -4.93
N GLU A 233 14.43 12.24 -4.51
CA GLU A 233 15.11 12.31 -3.21
C GLU A 233 14.16 12.11 -2.03
N PRO A 234 14.63 11.44 -0.97
CA PRO A 234 13.82 11.23 0.24
C PRO A 234 13.45 12.59 0.85
N VAL A 235 12.18 12.77 1.12
CA VAL A 235 11.65 13.99 1.68
C VAL A 235 11.69 13.89 3.19
N SER A 236 12.57 14.65 3.83
CA SER A 236 12.44 14.99 5.24
C SER A 236 11.46 16.17 5.35
N VAL A 237 10.18 15.90 5.39
CA VAL A 237 9.20 16.93 5.77
C VAL A 237 9.12 16.93 7.29
N LYS A 238 9.87 17.82 7.92
CA LYS A 238 9.61 18.22 9.31
C LYS A 238 8.41 19.16 9.29
N GLU A 239 7.21 18.63 9.15
CA GLU A 239 6.00 19.37 9.51
C GLU A 239 5.66 19.02 10.96
N THR A 240 5.99 19.94 11.86
CA THR A 240 5.42 19.99 13.20
C THR A 240 3.94 20.35 13.12
N ALA A 241 3.13 19.84 14.05
CA ALA A 241 1.69 20.09 14.13
C ALA A 241 1.30 21.56 14.24
N ASP A 242 2.27 22.45 14.43
CA ASP A 242 2.09 23.89 14.68
C ASP A 242 1.68 24.71 13.43
N SER A 243 1.67 24.12 12.24
CA SER A 243 1.28 24.85 11.01
C SER A 243 -0.17 24.62 10.56
N LEU A 244 -1.01 24.06 11.43
CA LEU A 244 -2.41 23.71 11.14
C LEU A 244 -3.45 24.45 11.99
N THR A 245 -3.06 25.54 12.68
CA THR A 245 -3.98 26.48 13.33
C THR A 245 -4.43 27.58 12.38
#